data_09133ce83d4c06e08b7f3c17392d9371
#
_entry.id   09133ce83d4c06e08b7f3c17392d9371
#
_cell.length_a   1.000
_cell.length_b   1.000
_cell.length_c   1.000
_cell.angle_alpha   90.00
_cell.angle_beta   90.00
_cell.angle_gamma   90.00
#
_symmetry.space_group_name_H-M   'P 1'
#
loop_
_entity.id
_entity.type
_entity.pdbx_description
1 polymer ?
#
loop_
_entity_poly.entity_id
_entity_poly.type
_entity_poly.pdbx_seq_one_letter_code
_entity_poly.pdbx_strand_id
1 'polypeptide(L)'
;MNGISFDVMPGHVVGLIGPNGAGKTTLFNCLSRLYIPNEGDILFEGRSIMNAPRHAIAAIGMGRTFQNVALFDRMTVLDNVKVGCHSQSRAGFLASVLRTGAVTAEEKMIEDRARELVAFMGLESFAAMPAGPLPFPIRKRVELARALAARPKLLLLDEPAAGLNHDEIEVLKEQIRRVVEVQKVTTLLVEHHMSLVMSVSDKVVAIDFGKKIADGTPAEVQRDPEVIRAYLGTGA
;
A
#
# COMPACT_ATOMS: atom_id res chain seq x y z
N MET A 1 -15.83 13.92 -4.38
CA MET A 1 -14.89 14.48 -3.38
C MET A 1 -14.96 15.99 -3.48
N ASN A 2 -14.85 16.69 -2.37
CA ASN A 2 -15.18 18.11 -2.30
C ASN A 2 -14.06 18.85 -1.55
N GLY A 3 -12.96 19.19 -2.25
CA GLY A 3 -11.86 19.99 -1.73
C GLY A 3 -11.02 19.33 -0.62
N ILE A 4 -10.70 18.02 -0.76
CA ILE A 4 -9.80 17.34 0.19
C ILE A 4 -8.36 17.76 -0.12
N SER A 5 -7.65 18.29 0.87
CA SER A 5 -6.23 18.63 0.79
C SER A 5 -5.51 18.20 2.07
N PHE A 6 -4.42 17.46 1.94
CA PHE A 6 -3.53 17.05 3.03
C PHE A 6 -2.17 16.62 2.47
N ASP A 7 -1.18 16.56 3.35
CA ASP A 7 0.18 16.15 3.03
C ASP A 7 0.54 14.81 3.66
N VAL A 8 1.35 14.02 2.94
CA VAL A 8 1.97 12.79 3.41
C VAL A 8 3.48 13.01 3.44
N MET A 9 4.06 13.12 4.62
CA MET A 9 5.49 13.37 4.80
C MET A 9 6.31 12.10 4.56
N PRO A 10 7.50 12.21 3.92
CA PRO A 10 8.37 11.07 3.72
C PRO A 10 8.71 10.35 5.03
N GLY A 11 8.69 9.02 5.02
CA GLY A 11 9.01 8.18 6.17
C GLY A 11 7.92 8.12 7.24
N HIS A 12 6.73 8.63 6.99
CA HIS A 12 5.58 8.58 7.90
C HIS A 12 4.56 7.53 7.48
N VAL A 13 3.79 7.07 8.47
CA VAL A 13 2.52 6.39 8.26
C VAL A 13 1.38 7.39 8.41
N VAL A 14 0.60 7.61 7.36
CA VAL A 14 -0.60 8.44 7.41
C VAL A 14 -1.84 7.55 7.31
N GLY A 15 -2.70 7.60 8.33
CA GLY A 15 -3.99 6.92 8.34
C GLY A 15 -5.07 7.77 7.68
N LEU A 16 -5.82 7.21 6.75
CA LEU A 16 -7.02 7.82 6.17
C LEU A 16 -8.25 7.09 6.68
N ILE A 17 -9.05 7.76 7.49
CA ILE A 17 -10.25 7.20 8.11
C ILE A 17 -11.53 7.93 7.65
N GLY A 18 -12.66 7.31 7.93
CA GLY A 18 -13.98 7.87 7.64
C GLY A 18 -15.03 6.77 7.52
N PRO A 19 -16.32 7.11 7.63
CA PRO A 19 -17.41 6.16 7.47
C PRO A 19 -17.44 5.49 6.09
N ASN A 20 -18.29 4.47 5.94
CA ASN A 20 -18.57 3.90 4.63
C ASN A 20 -19.18 4.96 3.71
N GLY A 21 -18.71 5.04 2.47
CA GLY A 21 -19.15 6.08 1.53
C GLY A 21 -18.49 7.45 1.68
N ALA A 22 -17.59 7.65 2.66
CA ALA A 22 -16.88 8.93 2.85
C ALA A 22 -15.98 9.34 1.69
N GLY A 23 -15.62 8.40 0.77
CA GLY A 23 -14.80 8.68 -0.40
C GLY A 23 -13.36 8.16 -0.33
N LYS A 24 -13.00 7.36 0.69
CA LYS A 24 -11.64 6.79 0.87
C LYS A 24 -11.14 6.05 -0.36
N THR A 25 -11.91 5.08 -0.84
CA THR A 25 -11.59 4.29 -2.06
C THR A 25 -11.51 5.17 -3.31
N THR A 26 -12.37 6.20 -3.41
CA THR A 26 -12.31 7.17 -4.52
C THR A 26 -10.98 7.92 -4.51
N LEU A 27 -10.53 8.38 -3.34
CA LEU A 27 -9.25 9.06 -3.18
C LEU A 27 -8.09 8.14 -3.57
N PHE A 28 -8.07 6.89 -3.08
CA PHE A 28 -7.06 5.89 -3.45
C PHE A 28 -7.04 5.61 -4.95
N ASN A 29 -8.21 5.58 -5.60
CA ASN A 29 -8.31 5.42 -7.03
C ASN A 29 -7.78 6.65 -7.80
N CYS A 30 -7.94 7.85 -7.27
CA CYS A 30 -7.32 9.06 -7.83
C CYS A 30 -5.79 9.02 -7.69
N LEU A 31 -5.26 8.65 -6.51
CA LEU A 31 -3.81 8.50 -6.27
C LEU A 31 -3.19 7.45 -7.19
N SER A 32 -3.89 6.35 -7.44
CA SER A 32 -3.44 5.28 -8.34
C SER A 32 -3.71 5.58 -9.81
N ARG A 33 -4.25 6.76 -10.15
CA ARG A 33 -4.63 7.16 -11.52
C ARG A 33 -5.64 6.21 -12.19
N LEU A 34 -6.44 5.50 -11.37
CA LEU A 34 -7.61 4.76 -11.83
C LEU A 34 -8.76 5.70 -12.16
N TYR A 35 -8.89 6.77 -11.38
CA TYR A 35 -9.83 7.87 -11.61
C TYR A 35 -9.07 9.16 -11.83
N ILE A 36 -9.64 10.05 -12.61
CA ILE A 36 -9.13 11.40 -12.86
C ILE A 36 -10.02 12.35 -12.06
N PRO A 37 -9.47 13.09 -11.06
CA PRO A 37 -10.25 14.12 -10.39
C PRO A 37 -10.61 15.24 -11.38
N ASN A 38 -11.78 15.83 -11.20
CA ASN A 38 -12.26 16.92 -12.05
C ASN A 38 -11.46 18.22 -11.81
N GLU A 39 -11.07 18.46 -10.56
CA GLU A 39 -10.36 19.65 -10.12
C GLU A 39 -9.30 19.28 -9.09
N GLY A 40 -8.33 20.19 -8.88
CA GLY A 40 -7.22 20.01 -7.95
C GLY A 40 -6.01 19.35 -8.59
N ASP A 41 -5.00 19.06 -7.78
CA ASP A 41 -3.75 18.43 -8.21
C ASP A 41 -3.28 17.40 -7.18
N ILE A 42 -2.51 16.42 -7.65
CA ILE A 42 -1.83 15.45 -6.83
C ILE A 42 -0.34 15.57 -7.08
N LEU A 43 0.38 16.01 -6.05
CA LEU A 43 1.83 16.19 -6.13
C LEU A 43 2.54 14.98 -5.51
N PHE A 44 3.45 14.37 -6.25
CA PHE A 44 4.35 13.35 -5.77
C PHE A 44 5.80 13.83 -5.92
N GLU A 45 6.52 13.96 -4.80
CA GLU A 45 7.86 14.58 -4.76
C GLU A 45 7.90 15.95 -5.47
N GLY A 46 6.89 16.78 -5.23
CA GLY A 46 6.77 18.14 -5.80
C GLY A 46 6.37 18.18 -7.27
N ARG A 47 6.09 17.05 -7.91
CA ARG A 47 5.67 16.97 -9.32
C ARG A 47 4.24 16.49 -9.42
N SER A 48 3.44 17.18 -10.26
CA SER A 48 2.08 16.73 -10.55
C SER A 48 2.09 15.38 -11.26
N ILE A 49 1.26 14.46 -10.77
CA ILE A 49 1.03 13.16 -11.40
C ILE A 49 -0.24 13.15 -12.27
N MET A 50 -0.91 14.30 -12.42
CA MET A 50 -2.18 14.38 -13.13
C MET A 50 -2.09 13.95 -14.59
N ASN A 51 -0.95 14.15 -15.24
CA ASN A 51 -0.68 13.75 -16.62
C ASN A 51 0.05 12.39 -16.72
N ALA A 52 0.38 11.75 -15.59
CA ALA A 52 1.05 10.46 -15.61
C ALA A 52 0.06 9.37 -16.05
N PRO A 53 0.41 8.52 -17.04
CA PRO A 53 -0.43 7.40 -17.41
C PRO A 53 -0.43 6.36 -16.28
N ARG A 54 -1.53 5.62 -16.13
CA ARG A 54 -1.74 4.65 -15.05
C ARG A 54 -0.58 3.65 -14.89
N HIS A 55 -0.05 3.15 -16.00
CA HIS A 55 1.04 2.17 -15.96
C HIS A 55 2.38 2.76 -15.46
N ALA A 56 2.55 4.09 -15.48
CA ALA A 56 3.76 4.74 -15.01
C ALA A 56 3.76 4.97 -13.48
N ILE A 57 2.63 4.80 -12.79
CA ILE A 57 2.50 5.08 -11.36
C ILE A 57 3.46 4.23 -10.52
N ALA A 58 3.60 2.94 -10.83
CA ALA A 58 4.58 2.09 -10.16
C ALA A 58 6.02 2.53 -10.45
N ALA A 59 6.32 2.94 -11.68
CA ALA A 59 7.66 3.39 -12.08
C ALA A 59 8.10 4.69 -11.42
N ILE A 60 7.15 5.60 -11.09
CA ILE A 60 7.47 6.82 -10.35
C ILE A 60 7.65 6.58 -8.85
N GLY A 61 7.38 5.37 -8.35
CA GLY A 61 7.62 4.98 -6.97
C GLY A 61 6.38 4.90 -6.08
N MET A 62 5.18 4.72 -6.66
CA MET A 62 3.95 4.50 -5.89
C MET A 62 3.51 3.03 -6.01
N GLY A 63 3.55 2.28 -4.89
CA GLY A 63 3.01 0.93 -4.78
C GLY A 63 1.60 0.93 -4.19
N ARG A 64 0.79 -0.08 -4.52
CA ARG A 64 -0.53 -0.28 -3.92
C ARG A 64 -0.80 -1.76 -3.67
N THR A 65 -1.34 -2.07 -2.49
CA THR A 65 -2.05 -3.33 -2.26
C THR A 65 -3.54 -3.14 -2.59
N PHE A 66 -4.23 -4.22 -2.89
CA PHE A 66 -5.65 -4.18 -3.19
C PHE A 66 -6.45 -4.80 -2.05
N GLN A 67 -7.69 -4.39 -1.88
CA GLN A 67 -8.60 -4.93 -0.86
C GLN A 67 -8.75 -6.47 -0.99
N ASN A 68 -8.84 -6.96 -2.22
CA ASN A 68 -8.83 -8.39 -2.50
C ASN A 68 -7.42 -8.85 -2.88
N VAL A 69 -6.92 -9.85 -2.17
CA VAL A 69 -5.61 -10.45 -2.44
C VAL A 69 -5.53 -10.98 -3.87
N ALA A 70 -4.78 -10.26 -4.73
CA ALA A 70 -4.67 -10.56 -6.15
C ALA A 70 -3.34 -11.26 -6.47
N LEU A 71 -3.12 -12.44 -5.88
CA LEU A 71 -1.94 -13.27 -6.16
C LEU A 71 -2.18 -14.18 -7.37
N PHE A 72 -1.10 -14.60 -7.99
CA PHE A 72 -1.11 -15.68 -8.99
C PHE A 72 -1.10 -17.02 -8.26
N ASP A 73 -2.25 -17.63 -8.08
CA ASP A 73 -2.48 -18.79 -7.23
C ASP A 73 -1.60 -20.01 -7.58
N ARG A 74 -1.25 -20.19 -8.86
CA ARG A 74 -0.42 -21.29 -9.35
C ARG A 74 1.08 -21.01 -9.29
N MET A 75 1.48 -19.76 -9.08
CA MET A 75 2.88 -19.37 -8.91
C MET A 75 3.32 -19.56 -7.47
N THR A 76 4.61 -19.81 -7.26
CA THR A 76 5.17 -19.86 -5.92
C THR A 76 5.10 -18.51 -5.22
N VAL A 77 5.26 -18.50 -3.89
CA VAL A 77 5.40 -17.26 -3.12
C VAL A 77 6.54 -16.42 -3.68
N LEU A 78 7.71 -17.02 -3.91
CA LEU A 78 8.87 -16.34 -4.44
C LEU A 78 8.59 -15.73 -5.82
N ASP A 79 7.95 -16.46 -6.73
CA ASP A 79 7.63 -15.97 -8.06
C ASP A 79 6.59 -14.84 -8.02
N ASN A 80 5.60 -14.91 -7.12
CA ASN A 80 4.67 -13.80 -6.89
C ASN A 80 5.41 -12.52 -6.47
N VAL A 81 6.42 -12.63 -5.60
CA VAL A 81 7.21 -11.46 -5.18
C VAL A 81 8.09 -10.95 -6.34
N LYS A 82 8.69 -11.84 -7.13
CA LYS A 82 9.46 -11.47 -8.34
C LYS A 82 8.64 -10.66 -9.34
N VAL A 83 7.35 -10.99 -9.52
CA VAL A 83 6.46 -10.19 -10.39
C VAL A 83 6.42 -8.72 -9.97
N GLY A 84 6.51 -8.43 -8.68
CA GLY A 84 6.58 -7.04 -8.18
C GLY A 84 7.82 -6.27 -8.65
N CYS A 85 8.94 -6.97 -8.95
CA CYS A 85 10.16 -6.34 -9.44
C CYS A 85 10.07 -5.89 -10.92
N HIS A 86 9.11 -6.39 -11.69
CA HIS A 86 9.02 -6.12 -13.13
C HIS A 86 8.82 -4.64 -13.49
N SER A 87 8.24 -3.84 -12.60
CA SER A 87 8.10 -2.40 -12.81
C SER A 87 9.45 -1.67 -12.92
N GLN A 88 10.53 -2.31 -12.47
CA GLN A 88 11.90 -1.78 -12.49
C GLN A 88 12.79 -2.43 -13.56
N SER A 89 12.30 -3.50 -14.23
CA SER A 89 13.03 -4.16 -15.30
C SER A 89 13.20 -3.22 -16.50
N ARG A 90 14.45 -3.09 -16.95
CA ARG A 90 14.82 -2.33 -18.15
C ARG A 90 15.11 -3.25 -19.34
N ALA A 91 15.16 -4.56 -19.14
CA ALA A 91 15.40 -5.51 -20.21
C ALA A 91 14.22 -5.51 -21.18
N GLY A 92 14.44 -4.94 -22.36
CA GLY A 92 13.46 -5.02 -23.45
C GLY A 92 13.28 -6.47 -23.92
N PHE A 93 12.15 -6.77 -24.55
CA PHE A 93 11.79 -8.09 -25.08
C PHE A 93 12.92 -8.73 -25.90
N LEU A 94 13.62 -7.96 -26.73
CA LEU A 94 14.75 -8.44 -27.55
C LEU A 94 15.98 -8.86 -26.71
N ALA A 95 16.28 -8.17 -25.62
CA ALA A 95 17.39 -8.51 -24.73
C ALA A 95 17.11 -9.82 -23.97
N SER A 96 15.85 -10.04 -23.56
CA SER A 96 15.40 -11.27 -22.88
C SER A 96 15.52 -12.50 -23.80
N VAL A 97 15.26 -12.35 -25.10
CA VAL A 97 15.39 -13.44 -26.09
C VAL A 97 16.85 -13.84 -26.32
N LEU A 98 17.77 -12.87 -26.27
CA LEU A 98 19.20 -13.10 -26.54
C LEU A 98 20.02 -13.62 -25.33
N ARG A 99 19.38 -13.78 -24.13
CA ARG A 99 20.05 -14.23 -22.88
C ARG A 99 21.44 -13.62 -22.68
N THR A 100 21.53 -12.30 -22.83
CA THR A 100 22.80 -11.59 -22.65
C THR A 100 23.23 -11.63 -21.18
N GLY A 101 24.52 -11.48 -20.88
CA GLY A 101 25.04 -11.44 -19.50
C GLY A 101 24.33 -10.37 -18.62
N ALA A 102 23.83 -9.29 -19.24
CA ALA A 102 23.04 -8.26 -18.56
C ALA A 102 21.69 -8.80 -18.06
N VAL A 103 21.01 -9.65 -18.84
CA VAL A 103 19.75 -10.29 -18.45
C VAL A 103 19.96 -11.23 -17.25
N THR A 104 21.03 -12.03 -17.28
CA THR A 104 21.36 -12.94 -16.17
C THR A 104 21.67 -12.17 -14.88
N ALA A 105 22.37 -11.04 -14.97
CA ALA A 105 22.63 -10.18 -13.82
C ALA A 105 21.34 -9.54 -13.26
N GLU A 106 20.43 -9.10 -14.14
CA GLU A 106 19.13 -8.55 -13.76
C GLU A 106 18.23 -9.61 -13.10
N GLU A 107 18.15 -10.81 -13.68
CA GLU A 107 17.41 -11.94 -13.09
C GLU A 107 17.93 -12.28 -11.68
N LYS A 108 19.26 -12.28 -11.49
CA LYS A 108 19.86 -12.49 -10.17
C LYS A 108 19.49 -11.39 -9.20
N MET A 109 19.53 -10.13 -9.60
CA MET A 109 19.10 -9.01 -8.73
C MET A 109 17.62 -9.12 -8.33
N ILE A 110 16.75 -9.53 -9.25
CA ILE A 110 15.33 -9.77 -8.98
C ILE A 110 15.16 -10.92 -7.98
N GLU A 111 15.88 -12.02 -8.19
CA GLU A 111 15.86 -13.18 -7.29
C GLU A 111 16.34 -12.80 -5.88
N ASP A 112 17.49 -12.13 -5.77
CA ASP A 112 18.07 -11.72 -4.50
C ASP A 112 17.13 -10.77 -3.75
N ARG A 113 16.54 -9.80 -4.44
CA ARG A 113 15.55 -8.88 -3.85
C ARG A 113 14.28 -9.59 -3.41
N ALA A 114 13.78 -10.52 -4.21
CA ALA A 114 12.59 -11.27 -3.85
C ALA A 114 12.83 -12.15 -2.60
N ARG A 115 14.00 -12.80 -2.49
CA ARG A 115 14.38 -13.59 -1.30
C ARG A 115 14.55 -12.72 -0.06
N GLU A 116 15.16 -11.53 -0.19
CA GLU A 116 15.25 -10.55 0.90
C GLU A 116 13.88 -10.19 1.44
N LEU A 117 12.90 -9.92 0.55
CA LEU A 117 11.53 -9.56 0.96
C LEU A 117 10.75 -10.74 1.53
N VAL A 118 10.94 -11.94 0.99
CA VAL A 118 10.39 -13.17 1.55
C VAL A 118 10.89 -13.35 2.99
N ALA A 119 12.18 -13.18 3.24
CA ALA A 119 12.76 -13.24 4.59
C ALA A 119 12.26 -12.08 5.49
N PHE A 120 12.22 -10.86 4.95
CA PHE A 120 11.70 -9.69 5.67
C PHE A 120 10.26 -9.89 6.16
N MET A 121 9.42 -10.61 5.40
CA MET A 121 8.03 -10.92 5.75
C MET A 121 7.86 -12.23 6.53
N GLY A 122 8.95 -12.97 6.83
CA GLY A 122 8.88 -14.26 7.52
C GLY A 122 8.17 -15.33 6.69
N LEU A 123 8.46 -15.39 5.39
CA LEU A 123 7.81 -16.28 4.42
C LEU A 123 8.75 -17.36 3.88
N GLU A 124 9.94 -17.57 4.48
CA GLU A 124 10.98 -18.46 3.95
C GLU A 124 10.48 -19.90 3.81
N SER A 125 9.72 -20.40 4.80
CA SER A 125 9.14 -21.76 4.78
C SER A 125 8.09 -21.96 3.69
N PHE A 126 7.52 -20.88 3.16
CA PHE A 126 6.50 -20.89 2.11
C PHE A 126 7.06 -20.56 0.73
N ALA A 127 8.35 -20.16 0.62
CA ALA A 127 8.92 -19.56 -0.59
C ALA A 127 8.69 -20.37 -1.87
N ALA A 128 8.81 -21.69 -1.79
CA ALA A 128 8.63 -22.63 -2.92
C ALA A 128 7.18 -23.14 -3.07
N MET A 129 6.26 -22.76 -2.16
CA MET A 129 4.87 -23.24 -2.20
C MET A 129 4.03 -22.39 -3.14
N PRO A 130 3.06 -22.97 -3.86
CA PRO A 130 2.04 -22.21 -4.58
C PRO A 130 1.26 -21.28 -3.64
N ALA A 131 0.93 -20.07 -4.10
CA ALA A 131 0.26 -19.08 -3.24
C ALA A 131 -1.22 -19.40 -2.97
N GLY A 132 -1.90 -20.10 -3.88
CA GLY A 132 -3.34 -20.37 -3.80
C GLY A 132 -3.79 -21.12 -2.54
N PRO A 133 -3.17 -22.25 -2.15
CA PRO A 133 -3.58 -23.03 -0.98
C PRO A 133 -3.13 -22.44 0.37
N LEU A 134 -2.38 -21.34 0.37
CA LEU A 134 -1.88 -20.76 1.63
C LEU A 134 -3.01 -20.10 2.44
N PRO A 135 -2.91 -20.12 3.79
CA PRO A 135 -3.81 -19.38 4.66
C PRO A 135 -3.88 -17.90 4.29
N PHE A 136 -5.05 -17.30 4.45
CA PHE A 136 -5.31 -15.91 4.06
C PHE A 136 -4.30 -14.89 4.63
N PRO A 137 -3.90 -14.96 5.92
CA PRO A 137 -2.88 -14.04 6.49
C PRO A 137 -1.52 -14.17 5.81
N ILE A 138 -1.13 -15.38 5.41
CA ILE A 138 0.12 -15.60 4.67
C ILE A 138 0.02 -14.98 3.27
N ARG A 139 -1.10 -15.16 2.58
CA ARG A 139 -1.35 -14.54 1.27
C ARG A 139 -1.27 -13.01 1.34
N LYS A 140 -1.80 -12.39 2.41
CA LYS A 140 -1.68 -10.95 2.68
C LYS A 140 -0.21 -10.50 2.82
N ARG A 141 0.63 -11.27 3.50
CA ARG A 141 2.07 -11.00 3.61
C ARG A 141 2.77 -11.10 2.26
N VAL A 142 2.42 -12.09 1.44
CA VAL A 142 2.95 -12.24 0.07
C VAL A 142 2.58 -11.03 -0.79
N GLU A 143 1.35 -10.56 -0.70
CA GLU A 143 0.90 -9.36 -1.41
C GLU A 143 1.69 -8.11 -1.00
N LEU A 144 1.92 -7.93 0.30
CA LEU A 144 2.75 -6.83 0.82
C LEU A 144 4.21 -6.94 0.34
N ALA A 145 4.81 -8.14 0.40
CA ALA A 145 6.14 -8.40 -0.14
C ALA A 145 6.23 -8.04 -1.63
N ARG A 146 5.23 -8.45 -2.43
CA ARG A 146 5.14 -8.13 -3.86
C ARG A 146 5.04 -6.62 -4.11
N ALA A 147 4.25 -5.91 -3.31
CA ALA A 147 4.14 -4.45 -3.43
C ALA A 147 5.47 -3.75 -3.11
N LEU A 148 6.21 -4.23 -2.11
CA LEU A 148 7.54 -3.72 -1.73
C LEU A 148 8.64 -4.06 -2.75
N ALA A 149 8.45 -5.10 -3.56
CA ALA A 149 9.42 -5.52 -4.56
C ALA A 149 9.64 -4.44 -5.65
N ALA A 150 8.63 -3.64 -5.91
CA ALA A 150 8.71 -2.46 -6.78
C ALA A 150 9.55 -1.31 -6.19
N ARG A 151 10.11 -1.44 -4.98
CA ARG A 151 10.84 -0.38 -4.24
C ARG A 151 10.05 0.93 -4.20
N PRO A 152 8.80 0.92 -3.75
CA PRO A 152 8.01 2.12 -3.74
C PRO A 152 8.58 3.13 -2.73
N LYS A 153 8.42 4.44 -3.03
CA LYS A 153 8.65 5.51 -2.06
C LYS A 153 7.38 5.78 -1.24
N LEU A 154 6.22 5.55 -1.85
CA LEU A 154 4.90 5.61 -1.20
C LEU A 154 4.16 4.30 -1.43
N LEU A 155 3.72 3.68 -0.35
CA LEU A 155 2.90 2.47 -0.35
C LEU A 155 1.46 2.82 0.07
N LEU A 156 0.51 2.51 -0.79
CA LEU A 156 -0.92 2.66 -0.52
C LEU A 156 -1.46 1.31 -0.03
N LEU A 157 -1.90 1.26 1.23
CA LEU A 157 -2.51 0.09 1.86
C LEU A 157 -4.02 0.26 1.94
N ASP A 158 -4.76 -0.58 1.23
CA ASP A 158 -6.22 -0.52 1.11
C ASP A 158 -6.86 -1.62 1.97
N GLU A 159 -7.33 -1.27 3.16
CA GLU A 159 -7.94 -2.16 4.16
C GLU A 159 -7.13 -3.46 4.41
N PRO A 160 -5.83 -3.36 4.77
CA PRO A 160 -4.99 -4.53 4.91
C PRO A 160 -5.42 -5.46 6.04
N ALA A 161 -6.15 -4.97 7.05
CA ALA A 161 -6.66 -5.78 8.16
C ALA A 161 -7.96 -6.54 7.84
N ALA A 162 -8.59 -6.28 6.68
CA ALA A 162 -9.82 -6.96 6.33
C ALA A 162 -9.65 -8.49 6.31
N GLY A 163 -10.49 -9.19 7.09
CA GLY A 163 -10.47 -10.65 7.19
C GLY A 163 -9.42 -11.25 8.13
N LEU A 164 -8.67 -10.41 8.85
CA LEU A 164 -7.70 -10.86 9.87
C LEU A 164 -8.33 -10.90 11.26
N ASN A 165 -7.89 -11.84 12.09
CA ASN A 165 -8.23 -11.90 13.51
C ASN A 165 -7.33 -10.94 14.34
N HIS A 166 -7.57 -10.86 15.65
CA HIS A 166 -6.86 -9.93 16.54
C HIS A 166 -5.34 -10.15 16.55
N ASP A 167 -4.87 -11.39 16.66
CA ASP A 167 -3.45 -11.71 16.72
C ASP A 167 -2.76 -11.41 15.37
N GLU A 168 -3.44 -11.66 14.28
CA GLU A 168 -2.98 -11.36 12.92
C GLU A 168 -2.89 -9.84 12.67
N ILE A 169 -3.79 -9.05 13.27
CA ILE A 169 -3.73 -7.59 13.23
C ILE A 169 -2.51 -7.08 14.00
N GLU A 170 -2.16 -7.66 15.15
CA GLU A 170 -0.94 -7.26 15.89
C GLU A 170 0.33 -7.53 15.05
N VAL A 171 0.39 -8.67 14.37
CA VAL A 171 1.48 -8.96 13.43
C VAL A 171 1.51 -7.95 12.27
N LEU A 172 0.35 -7.58 11.72
CA LEU A 172 0.26 -6.59 10.66
C LEU A 172 0.74 -5.20 11.12
N LYS A 173 0.41 -4.78 12.35
CA LYS A 173 0.92 -3.53 12.95
C LYS A 173 2.44 -3.48 12.94
N GLU A 174 3.07 -4.56 13.42
CA GLU A 174 4.53 -4.66 13.42
C GLU A 174 5.10 -4.61 12.00
N GLN A 175 4.49 -5.31 11.06
CA GLN A 175 4.93 -5.30 9.66
C GLN A 175 4.85 -3.90 9.04
N ILE A 176 3.77 -3.15 9.26
CA ILE A 176 3.62 -1.78 8.75
C ILE A 176 4.73 -0.87 9.32
N ARG A 177 4.98 -0.94 10.62
CA ARG A 177 6.07 -0.16 11.26
C ARG A 177 7.44 -0.52 10.67
N ARG A 178 7.74 -1.82 10.54
CA ARG A 178 9.00 -2.29 9.95
C ARG A 178 9.17 -1.85 8.50
N VAL A 179 8.10 -1.79 7.71
CA VAL A 179 8.13 -1.28 6.33
C VAL A 179 8.61 0.17 6.30
N VAL A 180 8.12 1.02 7.20
CA VAL A 180 8.56 2.41 7.28
C VAL A 180 9.97 2.54 7.86
N GLU A 181 10.26 1.84 8.95
CA GLU A 181 11.53 1.97 9.69
C GLU A 181 12.72 1.36 8.94
N VAL A 182 12.54 0.16 8.38
CA VAL A 182 13.62 -0.62 7.75
C VAL A 182 13.70 -0.36 6.25
N GLN A 183 12.57 -0.44 5.55
CA GLN A 183 12.52 -0.25 4.10
C GLN A 183 12.45 1.23 3.70
N LYS A 184 12.26 2.15 4.68
CA LYS A 184 12.13 3.61 4.47
C LYS A 184 11.00 3.98 3.49
N VAL A 185 9.94 3.21 3.48
CA VAL A 185 8.78 3.41 2.60
C VAL A 185 7.72 4.20 3.35
N THR A 186 7.34 5.35 2.81
CA THR A 186 6.20 6.14 3.29
C THR A 186 4.90 5.35 3.06
N THR A 187 3.98 5.36 4.02
CA THR A 187 2.76 4.57 3.91
C THR A 187 1.51 5.44 4.08
N LEU A 188 0.56 5.32 3.16
CA LEU A 188 -0.80 5.84 3.31
C LEU A 188 -1.74 4.64 3.48
N LEU A 189 -2.41 4.58 4.63
CA LEU A 189 -3.23 3.46 5.07
C LEU A 189 -4.70 3.86 5.09
N VAL A 190 -5.55 3.20 4.32
CA VAL A 190 -7.01 3.25 4.50
C VAL A 190 -7.44 2.08 5.37
N GLU A 191 -8.10 2.37 6.47
CA GLU A 191 -8.59 1.36 7.40
C GLU A 191 -9.84 1.83 8.16
N HIS A 192 -10.62 0.85 8.62
CA HIS A 192 -11.75 1.07 9.52
C HIS A 192 -11.51 0.49 10.93
N HIS A 193 -10.44 -0.29 11.11
CA HIS A 193 -9.97 -0.75 12.41
C HIS A 193 -9.22 0.36 13.15
N MET A 194 -9.94 1.15 13.98
CA MET A 194 -9.37 2.31 14.67
C MET A 194 -8.14 1.97 15.51
N SER A 195 -8.16 0.83 16.22
CA SER A 195 -7.02 0.40 17.04
C SER A 195 -5.73 0.20 16.22
N LEU A 196 -5.85 -0.31 14.99
CA LEU A 196 -4.71 -0.42 14.07
C LEU A 196 -4.23 0.96 13.65
N VAL A 197 -5.13 1.80 13.10
CA VAL A 197 -4.77 3.13 12.61
C VAL A 197 -4.09 3.96 13.69
N MET A 198 -4.73 4.07 14.87
CA MET A 198 -4.23 4.89 15.97
C MET A 198 -2.88 4.39 16.53
N SER A 199 -2.58 3.10 16.37
CA SER A 199 -1.34 2.52 16.88
C SER A 199 -0.15 2.64 15.94
N VAL A 200 -0.39 2.71 14.60
CA VAL A 200 0.71 2.70 13.62
C VAL A 200 0.95 4.04 12.95
N SER A 201 -0.04 4.96 12.98
CA SER A 201 0.02 6.21 12.22
C SER A 201 0.74 7.31 13.00
N ASP A 202 1.55 8.08 12.30
CA ASP A 202 2.14 9.33 12.79
C ASP A 202 1.14 10.49 12.66
N LYS A 203 0.28 10.40 11.64
CA LYS A 203 -0.75 11.38 11.30
C LYS A 203 -2.02 10.66 10.86
N VAL A 204 -3.17 11.22 11.18
CA VAL A 204 -4.46 10.72 10.74
C VAL A 204 -5.25 11.82 10.04
N VAL A 205 -5.83 11.47 8.90
CA VAL A 205 -6.75 12.33 8.14
C VAL A 205 -8.13 11.69 8.19
N ALA A 206 -9.12 12.40 8.69
CA ALA A 206 -10.50 11.95 8.71
C ALA A 206 -11.30 12.64 7.62
N ILE A 207 -12.07 11.83 6.87
CA ILE A 207 -12.96 12.34 5.82
C ILE A 207 -14.39 11.86 6.04
N ASP A 208 -15.35 12.72 5.70
CA ASP A 208 -16.76 12.39 5.70
C ASP A 208 -17.47 13.07 4.52
N PHE A 209 -18.36 12.35 3.84
CA PHE A 209 -19.06 12.81 2.62
C PHE A 209 -18.16 13.56 1.63
N GLY A 210 -16.93 13.07 1.43
CA GLY A 210 -15.97 13.65 0.50
C GLY A 210 -15.31 14.95 0.96
N LYS A 211 -15.39 15.31 2.24
CA LYS A 211 -14.72 16.47 2.87
C LYS A 211 -13.74 16.01 3.93
N LYS A 212 -12.65 16.72 4.10
CA LYS A 212 -11.76 16.53 5.24
C LYS A 212 -12.39 17.17 6.48
N ILE A 213 -12.58 16.40 7.54
CA ILE A 213 -13.16 16.84 8.81
C ILE A 213 -12.10 16.97 9.92
N ALA A 214 -11.02 16.20 9.84
CA ALA A 214 -9.88 16.35 10.77
C ALA A 214 -8.56 15.99 10.08
N ASP A 215 -7.45 16.54 10.61
CA ASP A 215 -6.08 16.33 10.11
C ASP A 215 -5.09 16.63 11.25
N GLY A 216 -4.51 15.61 11.87
CA GLY A 216 -3.65 15.78 13.03
C GLY A 216 -3.05 14.47 13.53
N THR A 217 -2.51 14.48 14.73
CA THR A 217 -2.05 13.28 15.41
C THR A 217 -3.20 12.32 15.72
N PRO A 218 -2.94 11.02 15.89
CA PRO A 218 -3.97 10.06 16.29
C PRO A 218 -4.77 10.50 17.52
N ALA A 219 -4.09 11.07 18.53
CA ALA A 219 -4.73 11.52 19.76
C ALA A 219 -5.65 12.74 19.57
N GLU A 220 -5.29 13.67 18.68
CA GLU A 220 -6.11 14.82 18.33
C GLU A 220 -7.36 14.38 17.57
N VAL A 221 -7.17 13.59 16.51
CA VAL A 221 -8.28 13.12 15.65
C VAL A 221 -9.27 12.24 16.42
N GLN A 222 -8.78 11.41 17.35
CA GLN A 222 -9.66 10.57 18.18
C GLN A 222 -10.60 11.38 19.08
N ARG A 223 -10.20 12.59 19.47
CA ARG A 223 -10.99 13.48 20.35
C ARG A 223 -11.78 14.54 19.58
N ASP A 224 -11.61 14.59 18.28
CA ASP A 224 -12.28 15.60 17.46
C ASP A 224 -13.80 15.37 17.44
N PRO A 225 -14.62 16.40 17.81
CA PRO A 225 -16.08 16.26 17.87
C PRO A 225 -16.72 15.94 16.52
N GLU A 226 -16.14 16.42 15.40
CA GLU A 226 -16.68 16.13 14.07
C GLU A 226 -16.41 14.67 13.68
N VAL A 227 -15.24 14.16 14.03
CA VAL A 227 -14.89 12.74 13.83
C VAL A 227 -15.80 11.84 14.66
N ILE A 228 -15.97 12.15 15.96
CA ILE A 228 -16.87 11.39 16.84
C ILE A 228 -18.30 11.38 16.27
N ARG A 229 -18.80 12.53 15.82
CA ARG A 229 -20.14 12.65 15.22
C ARG A 229 -20.27 11.83 13.94
N ALA A 230 -19.25 11.86 13.07
CA ALA A 230 -19.26 11.10 11.81
C ALA A 230 -19.35 9.59 12.02
N TYR A 231 -18.75 9.06 13.09
CA TYR A 231 -18.77 7.62 13.42
C TYR A 231 -19.97 7.17 14.26
N LEU A 232 -20.45 8.00 15.18
CA LEU A 232 -21.60 7.67 16.02
C LEU A 232 -22.94 7.93 15.30
N GLY A 233 -22.92 8.66 14.19
CA GLY A 233 -24.10 9.17 13.52
C GLY A 233 -24.67 10.37 14.28
N THR A 234 -25.45 11.19 13.60
CA THR A 234 -26.36 12.12 14.27
C THR A 234 -27.51 11.29 14.84
N GLY A 235 -27.35 10.81 16.06
CA GLY A 235 -28.45 10.24 16.80
C GLY A 235 -29.55 11.31 16.94
N ALA A 236 -30.54 11.23 16.13
CA ALA A 236 -31.82 11.90 16.26
C ALA A 236 -32.90 10.88 15.95
#